data_9bc0a826c67f121f75d79a18b740b6f4
#
_entry.id   9bc0a826c67f121f75d79a18b740b6f4
#
_cell.length_a   1.000
_cell.length_b   1.000
_cell.length_c   1.000
_cell.angle_alpha   90.00
_cell.angle_beta   90.00
_cell.angle_gamma   90.00
#
_symmetry.space_group_name_H-M   'P 1'
#
loop_
_entity.id
_entity.type
_entity.pdbx_description
1 polymer ?
#
loop_
_entity_poly.entity_id
_entity_poly.type
_entity_poly.pdbx_seq_one_letter_code
_entity_poly.pdbx_strand_id
1 'polypeptide(L)'
;MSAQILLTGGTGTLGGHVLPLLRDAGRDVRVLSRRVHESTAGVEYVTGDLLKDEGVEAAVDGVETVLHLAGGAKGDDEATRNLARAAARAGVRHVVLISVIGADRVPIGYLRTQLRAEEALIESGVPWTILRAAQFHDLVFTMARKMAKLPVVPKPGGLRFQPVDSREVAARLVELALGGPAGRVPDLAGPKVYRIDELVRGYLDAAGKRRPMLPVRVPGKAGRAYRDAANLSLENADKGALTWEDYLAAHVG
;
A
#
# COMPACT_ATOMS: atom_id res chain seq x y z
N MET A 1 -14.82 26.61 -5.29
CA MET A 1 -14.24 25.79 -4.20
C MET A 1 -13.54 24.63 -4.87
N SER A 2 -12.28 24.35 -4.52
CA SER A 2 -11.59 23.18 -5.06
C SER A 2 -12.28 21.92 -4.56
N ALA A 3 -12.40 20.91 -5.44
CA ALA A 3 -13.02 19.64 -5.08
C ALA A 3 -12.23 18.98 -3.94
N GLN A 4 -12.91 18.67 -2.85
CA GLN A 4 -12.28 18.09 -1.67
C GLN A 4 -11.98 16.61 -1.90
N ILE A 5 -10.76 16.19 -1.49
CA ILE A 5 -10.33 14.80 -1.55
C ILE A 5 -10.34 14.20 -0.13
N LEU A 6 -11.03 13.08 0.06
CA LEU A 6 -10.90 12.30 1.29
C LEU A 6 -9.70 11.36 1.18
N LEU A 7 -8.78 11.50 2.12
CA LEU A 7 -7.64 10.60 2.29
C LEU A 7 -7.84 9.73 3.52
N THR A 8 -7.97 8.43 3.34
CA THR A 8 -7.91 7.47 4.44
C THR A 8 -6.51 6.91 4.58
N GLY A 9 -6.08 6.59 5.79
CA GLY A 9 -4.70 6.15 6.02
C GLY A 9 -3.65 7.26 5.90
N GLY A 10 -4.05 8.53 5.91
CA GLY A 10 -3.19 9.70 5.75
C GLY A 10 -2.08 9.83 6.80
N THR A 11 -2.23 9.20 7.97
CA THR A 11 -1.23 9.18 9.05
C THR A 11 -0.25 7.99 8.97
N GLY A 12 -0.39 7.12 7.97
CA GLY A 12 0.51 5.99 7.71
C GLY A 12 1.70 6.38 6.83
N THR A 13 2.61 5.42 6.58
CA THR A 13 3.81 5.62 5.74
C THR A 13 3.45 6.17 4.36
N LEU A 14 2.56 5.50 3.65
CA LEU A 14 2.15 5.93 2.30
C LEU A 14 1.39 7.26 2.34
N GLY A 15 0.47 7.42 3.29
CA GLY A 15 -0.30 8.66 3.46
C GLY A 15 0.58 9.88 3.78
N GLY A 16 1.68 9.67 4.51
CA GLY A 16 2.67 10.71 4.78
C GLY A 16 3.39 11.23 3.53
N HIS A 17 3.48 10.42 2.46
CA HIS A 17 3.99 10.86 1.16
C HIS A 17 2.89 11.45 0.28
N VAL A 18 1.68 10.91 0.34
CA VAL A 18 0.55 11.34 -0.48
C VAL A 18 0.01 12.71 -0.07
N LEU A 19 -0.12 12.96 1.23
CA LEU A 19 -0.72 14.20 1.72
C LEU A 19 0.00 15.47 1.24
N PRO A 20 1.34 15.58 1.34
CA PRO A 20 2.08 16.73 0.79
C PRO A 20 1.84 16.89 -0.73
N LEU A 21 1.89 15.80 -1.50
CA LEU A 21 1.71 15.85 -2.95
C LEU A 21 0.32 16.36 -3.36
N LEU A 22 -0.74 15.97 -2.65
CA LEU A 22 -2.08 16.50 -2.87
C LEU A 22 -2.15 18.00 -2.56
N ARG A 23 -1.47 18.44 -1.50
CA ARG A 23 -1.38 19.86 -1.11
C ARG A 23 -0.62 20.67 -2.16
N ASP A 24 0.50 20.16 -2.64
CA ASP A 24 1.31 20.80 -3.68
C ASP A 24 0.53 20.90 -5.00
N ALA A 25 -0.40 19.98 -5.26
CA ALA A 25 -1.35 20.04 -6.36
C ALA A 25 -2.53 21.00 -6.12
N GLY A 26 -2.51 21.79 -5.04
CA GLY A 26 -3.53 22.78 -4.70
C GLY A 26 -4.88 22.19 -4.27
N ARG A 27 -4.89 20.97 -3.72
CA ARG A 27 -6.13 20.31 -3.28
C ARG A 27 -6.37 20.50 -1.80
N ASP A 28 -7.64 20.75 -1.44
CA ASP A 28 -8.10 20.64 -0.07
C ASP A 28 -8.29 19.16 0.26
N VAL A 29 -7.73 18.72 1.39
CA VAL A 29 -7.71 17.30 1.78
C VAL A 29 -8.41 17.12 3.12
N ARG A 30 -9.40 16.23 3.16
CA ARG A 30 -9.95 15.72 4.40
C ARG A 30 -9.27 14.40 4.75
N VAL A 31 -8.73 14.28 5.94
CA VAL A 31 -8.05 13.06 6.41
C VAL A 31 -8.92 12.37 7.45
N LEU A 32 -9.33 11.14 7.16
CA LEU A 32 -10.02 10.30 8.14
C LEU A 32 -8.99 9.59 9.02
N SER A 33 -9.07 9.81 10.32
CA SER A 33 -8.19 9.20 11.31
C SER A 33 -8.99 8.67 12.51
N ARG A 34 -8.51 7.58 13.11
CA ARG A 34 -9.07 7.05 14.37
C ARG A 34 -8.69 7.90 15.59
N ARG A 35 -7.72 8.78 15.44
CA ARG A 35 -7.26 9.70 16.50
C ARG A 35 -7.63 11.11 16.12
N VAL A 36 -7.86 11.92 17.15
CA VAL A 36 -8.07 13.35 16.97
C VAL A 36 -6.75 14.01 16.55
N HIS A 37 -6.81 14.86 15.54
CA HIS A 37 -5.72 15.69 15.06
C HIS A 37 -6.22 17.11 14.88
N GLU A 38 -5.35 18.09 15.03
CA GLU A 38 -5.66 19.48 14.72
C GLU A 38 -5.66 19.68 13.19
N SER A 39 -6.71 20.33 12.70
CA SER A 39 -6.81 20.72 11.30
C SER A 39 -5.89 21.93 11.03
N THR A 40 -5.33 21.96 9.83
CA THR A 40 -4.47 23.05 9.36
C THR A 40 -4.98 23.60 8.04
N ALA A 41 -4.45 24.73 7.57
CA ALA A 41 -4.90 25.31 6.30
C ALA A 41 -4.84 24.28 5.17
N GLY A 42 -6.02 23.96 4.58
CA GLY A 42 -6.25 23.01 3.50
C GLY A 42 -6.11 21.53 3.89
N VAL A 43 -6.00 21.20 5.18
CA VAL A 43 -6.09 19.83 5.69
C VAL A 43 -7.08 19.78 6.85
N GLU A 44 -8.22 19.18 6.61
CA GLU A 44 -9.26 18.92 7.60
C GLU A 44 -9.09 17.52 8.16
N TYR A 45 -9.04 17.35 9.47
CA TYR A 45 -9.04 16.03 10.10
C TYR A 45 -10.42 15.71 10.66
N VAL A 46 -10.94 14.54 10.27
CA VAL A 46 -12.20 13.97 10.76
C VAL A 46 -11.91 12.70 11.53
N THR A 47 -12.48 12.58 12.71
CA THR A 47 -12.33 11.36 13.53
C THR A 47 -13.37 10.32 13.11
N GLY A 48 -12.92 9.07 12.87
CA GLY A 48 -13.80 7.95 12.57
C GLY A 48 -13.03 6.63 12.42
N ASP A 49 -13.77 5.54 12.36
CA ASP A 49 -13.24 4.18 12.23
C ASP A 49 -14.00 3.44 11.12
N LEU A 50 -13.30 3.18 10.00
CA LEU A 50 -13.87 2.48 8.85
C LEU A 50 -14.36 1.08 9.20
N LEU A 51 -13.66 0.37 10.07
CA LEU A 51 -14.01 -1.01 10.43
C LEU A 51 -15.28 -1.05 11.30
N LYS A 52 -15.48 -0.04 12.15
CA LYS A 52 -16.68 0.09 13.00
C LYS A 52 -17.82 0.84 12.32
N ASP A 53 -17.60 1.37 11.12
CA ASP A 53 -18.54 2.23 10.42
C ASP A 53 -18.89 3.54 11.20
N GLU A 54 -17.94 4.02 12.00
CA GLU A 54 -18.11 5.22 12.82
C GLU A 54 -17.54 6.45 12.09
N GLY A 55 -18.36 7.50 11.91
CA GLY A 55 -17.94 8.77 11.30
C GLY A 55 -17.68 8.71 9.79
N VAL A 56 -17.96 7.57 9.12
CA VAL A 56 -17.65 7.36 7.71
C VAL A 56 -18.54 8.22 6.82
N GLU A 57 -19.84 8.33 7.10
CA GLU A 57 -20.76 9.17 6.34
C GLU A 57 -20.37 10.65 6.41
N ALA A 58 -20.01 11.15 7.59
CA ALA A 58 -19.52 12.52 7.75
C ALA A 58 -18.19 12.76 7.01
N ALA A 59 -17.33 11.73 6.96
CA ALA A 59 -16.05 11.84 6.25
C ALA A 59 -16.21 11.98 4.74
N VAL A 60 -17.20 11.34 4.12
CA VAL A 60 -17.44 11.37 2.67
C VAL A 60 -18.36 12.51 2.23
N ASP A 61 -19.00 13.20 3.16
CA ASP A 61 -19.94 14.28 2.82
C ASP A 61 -19.25 15.44 2.09
N GLY A 62 -19.79 15.81 0.94
CA GLY A 62 -19.24 16.87 0.07
C GLY A 62 -17.90 16.52 -0.61
N VAL A 63 -17.46 15.27 -0.55
CA VAL A 63 -16.22 14.78 -1.16
C VAL A 63 -16.47 14.32 -2.60
N GLU A 64 -15.60 14.69 -3.52
CA GLU A 64 -15.66 14.23 -4.92
C GLU A 64 -14.80 12.99 -5.19
N THR A 65 -13.64 12.92 -4.57
CA THR A 65 -12.68 11.83 -4.75
C THR A 65 -12.26 11.25 -3.40
N VAL A 66 -12.22 9.94 -3.30
CA VAL A 66 -11.67 9.23 -2.15
C VAL A 66 -10.38 8.53 -2.54
N LEU A 67 -9.31 8.80 -1.82
CA LEU A 67 -8.06 8.06 -1.91
C LEU A 67 -7.93 7.13 -0.69
N HIS A 68 -8.19 5.85 -0.91
CA HIS A 68 -8.29 4.85 0.15
C HIS A 68 -6.97 4.10 0.33
N LEU A 69 -6.19 4.50 1.35
CA LEU A 69 -4.89 3.93 1.72
C LEU A 69 -4.93 3.26 3.10
N ALA A 70 -6.04 3.37 3.80
CA ALA A 70 -6.17 2.72 5.11
C ALA A 70 -6.15 1.21 4.94
N GLY A 71 -5.20 0.57 5.59
CA GLY A 71 -5.06 -0.88 5.61
C GLY A 71 -4.48 -1.34 6.94
N GLY A 72 -4.68 -2.61 7.25
CA GLY A 72 -4.23 -3.23 8.48
C GLY A 72 -3.96 -4.72 8.31
N ALA A 73 -3.72 -5.39 9.43
CA ALA A 73 -3.51 -6.82 9.42
C ALA A 73 -4.79 -7.64 9.17
N LYS A 74 -5.97 -7.03 9.41
CA LYS A 74 -7.29 -7.67 9.31
C LYS A 74 -8.37 -6.62 9.09
N GLY A 75 -9.45 -7.00 8.41
CA GLY A 75 -10.68 -6.20 8.30
C GLY A 75 -10.66 -5.15 7.19
N ASP A 76 -9.67 -5.17 6.30
CA ASP A 76 -9.59 -4.22 5.18
C ASP A 76 -10.77 -4.38 4.21
N ASP A 77 -11.26 -5.59 4.04
CA ASP A 77 -12.45 -5.90 3.25
C ASP A 77 -13.73 -5.27 3.84
N GLU A 78 -13.92 -5.33 5.15
CA GLU A 78 -15.06 -4.71 5.83
C GLU A 78 -14.94 -3.19 5.85
N ALA A 79 -13.75 -2.67 6.16
CA ALA A 79 -13.46 -1.24 6.13
C ALA A 79 -13.71 -0.64 4.75
N THR A 80 -13.27 -1.32 3.68
CA THR A 80 -13.50 -0.88 2.30
C THR A 80 -14.98 -0.95 1.94
N ARG A 81 -15.70 -1.99 2.37
CA ARG A 81 -17.15 -2.12 2.14
C ARG A 81 -17.93 -0.98 2.79
N ASN A 82 -17.62 -0.63 4.04
CA ASN A 82 -18.24 0.47 4.75
C ASN A 82 -17.98 1.81 4.04
N LEU A 83 -16.72 2.07 3.67
CA LEU A 83 -16.35 3.28 2.92
C LEU A 83 -17.05 3.35 1.57
N ALA A 84 -17.01 2.28 0.77
CA ALA A 84 -17.60 2.24 -0.56
C ALA A 84 -19.14 2.45 -0.52
N ARG A 85 -19.81 1.86 0.46
CA ARG A 85 -21.24 2.07 0.71
C ARG A 85 -21.55 3.53 1.04
N ALA A 86 -20.79 4.16 1.94
CA ALA A 86 -20.96 5.57 2.28
C ALA A 86 -20.66 6.47 1.08
N ALA A 87 -19.60 6.20 0.34
CA ALA A 87 -19.23 6.91 -0.88
C ALA A 87 -20.32 6.86 -1.96
N ALA A 88 -20.94 5.68 -2.16
CA ALA A 88 -22.05 5.51 -3.09
C ALA A 88 -23.26 6.39 -2.71
N ARG A 89 -23.62 6.41 -1.43
CA ARG A 89 -24.75 7.23 -0.92
C ARG A 89 -24.47 8.73 -1.03
N ALA A 90 -23.22 9.15 -0.80
CA ALA A 90 -22.79 10.55 -0.89
C ALA A 90 -22.58 11.04 -2.34
N GLY A 91 -22.68 10.15 -3.34
CA GLY A 91 -22.46 10.50 -4.74
C GLY A 91 -21.00 10.81 -5.08
N VAL A 92 -20.05 10.19 -4.37
CA VAL A 92 -18.61 10.28 -4.68
C VAL A 92 -18.36 9.85 -6.11
N ARG A 93 -17.61 10.63 -6.85
CA ARG A 93 -17.39 10.44 -8.29
C ARG A 93 -16.21 9.54 -8.63
N HIS A 94 -15.29 9.32 -7.67
CA HIS A 94 -14.11 8.49 -7.87
C HIS A 94 -13.56 7.97 -6.55
N VAL A 95 -13.31 6.65 -6.48
CA VAL A 95 -12.59 6.03 -5.38
C VAL A 95 -11.33 5.36 -5.93
N VAL A 96 -10.16 5.78 -5.43
CA VAL A 96 -8.87 5.16 -5.75
C VAL A 96 -8.47 4.26 -4.59
N LEU A 97 -8.29 2.98 -4.84
CA LEU A 97 -7.87 1.99 -3.84
C LEU A 97 -6.46 1.50 -4.11
N ILE A 98 -5.61 1.54 -3.08
CA ILE A 98 -4.34 0.82 -3.10
C ILE A 98 -4.56 -0.64 -2.74
N SER A 99 -4.03 -1.55 -3.53
CA SER A 99 -4.05 -2.99 -3.30
C SER A 99 -2.66 -3.60 -3.50
N VAL A 100 -2.55 -4.92 -3.50
CA VAL A 100 -1.26 -5.63 -3.49
C VAL A 100 -1.15 -6.59 -4.66
N ILE A 101 -0.01 -6.60 -5.34
CA ILE A 101 0.31 -7.59 -6.38
C ILE A 101 0.22 -9.00 -5.82
N GLY A 102 -0.52 -9.87 -6.51
CA GLY A 102 -0.73 -11.26 -6.09
C GLY A 102 -1.93 -11.47 -5.15
N ALA A 103 -2.77 -10.46 -4.92
CA ALA A 103 -3.98 -10.57 -4.09
C ALA A 103 -4.88 -11.74 -4.55
N ASP A 104 -4.97 -11.98 -5.85
CA ASP A 104 -5.76 -13.02 -6.50
C ASP A 104 -5.02 -14.37 -6.65
N ARG A 105 -3.70 -14.42 -6.44
CA ARG A 105 -2.86 -15.57 -6.79
C ARG A 105 -2.17 -16.24 -5.61
N VAL A 106 -1.86 -15.48 -4.55
CA VAL A 106 -1.12 -15.99 -3.41
C VAL A 106 -2.07 -16.31 -2.25
N PRO A 107 -2.20 -17.56 -1.80
CA PRO A 107 -3.18 -17.99 -0.81
C PRO A 107 -2.77 -17.67 0.63
N ILE A 108 -2.57 -16.38 0.93
CA ILE A 108 -2.30 -15.85 2.27
C ILE A 108 -3.52 -15.07 2.75
N GLY A 109 -3.83 -15.16 4.05
CA GLY A 109 -5.01 -14.51 4.63
C GLY A 109 -5.09 -13.02 4.34
N TYR A 110 -3.98 -12.30 4.54
CA TYR A 110 -3.88 -10.87 4.21
C TYR A 110 -4.22 -10.58 2.73
N LEU A 111 -3.63 -11.30 1.77
CA LEU A 111 -3.86 -11.07 0.35
C LEU A 111 -5.30 -11.40 -0.08
N ARG A 112 -5.92 -12.42 0.52
CA ARG A 112 -7.36 -12.69 0.32
C ARG A 112 -8.24 -11.56 0.84
N THR A 113 -7.86 -10.92 1.95
CA THR A 113 -8.58 -9.76 2.48
C THR A 113 -8.46 -8.58 1.52
N GLN A 114 -7.27 -8.35 0.92
CA GLN A 114 -7.08 -7.33 -0.12
C GLN A 114 -7.95 -7.61 -1.36
N LEU A 115 -8.00 -8.86 -1.83
CA LEU A 115 -8.88 -9.22 -2.94
C LEU A 115 -10.36 -8.93 -2.63
N ARG A 116 -10.84 -9.31 -1.43
CA ARG A 116 -12.22 -9.01 -1.03
C ARG A 116 -12.49 -7.50 -0.87
N ALA A 117 -11.46 -6.71 -0.52
CA ALA A 117 -11.57 -5.26 -0.52
C ALA A 117 -11.74 -4.70 -1.94
N GLU A 118 -10.99 -5.23 -2.92
CA GLU A 118 -11.19 -4.89 -4.33
C GLU A 118 -12.61 -5.23 -4.80
N GLU A 119 -13.07 -6.46 -4.49
CA GLU A 119 -14.41 -6.94 -4.83
C GLU A 119 -15.50 -6.04 -4.21
N ALA A 120 -15.37 -5.69 -2.93
CA ALA A 120 -16.32 -4.82 -2.23
C ALA A 120 -16.41 -3.42 -2.87
N LEU A 121 -15.30 -2.86 -3.35
CA LEU A 121 -15.30 -1.60 -4.07
C LEU A 121 -15.96 -1.74 -5.44
N ILE A 122 -15.62 -2.77 -6.21
CA ILE A 122 -16.19 -3.03 -7.54
C ILE A 122 -17.72 -3.22 -7.46
N GLU A 123 -18.20 -3.98 -6.50
CA GLU A 123 -19.61 -4.28 -6.29
C GLU A 123 -20.42 -3.06 -5.78
N SER A 124 -19.76 -2.04 -5.25
CA SER A 124 -20.43 -0.85 -4.69
C SER A 124 -21.12 0.03 -5.73
N GLY A 125 -20.73 -0.08 -6.99
CA GLY A 125 -21.23 0.76 -8.08
C GLY A 125 -20.64 2.18 -8.14
N VAL A 126 -19.79 2.58 -7.19
CA VAL A 126 -19.05 3.85 -7.27
C VAL A 126 -17.99 3.75 -8.36
N PRO A 127 -17.78 4.78 -9.19
CA PRO A 127 -16.67 4.77 -10.15
C PRO A 127 -15.32 4.65 -9.44
N TRP A 128 -14.46 3.74 -9.91
CA TRP A 128 -13.27 3.36 -9.16
C TRP A 128 -12.01 3.24 -10.01
N THR A 129 -10.87 3.31 -9.32
CA THR A 129 -9.54 2.91 -9.83
C THR A 129 -8.85 2.06 -8.79
N ILE A 130 -8.27 0.93 -9.18
CA ILE A 130 -7.48 0.06 -8.30
C ILE A 130 -6.05 0.00 -8.82
N LEU A 131 -5.10 0.36 -7.95
CA LEU A 131 -3.67 0.18 -8.17
C LEU A 131 -3.17 -0.93 -7.27
N ARG A 132 -2.66 -2.02 -7.85
CA ARG A 132 -1.90 -3.03 -7.11
C ARG A 132 -0.42 -2.65 -7.11
N ALA A 133 0.15 -2.49 -5.94
CA ALA A 133 1.58 -2.23 -5.77
C ALA A 133 2.32 -3.44 -5.22
N ALA A 134 3.61 -3.53 -5.51
CA ALA A 134 4.52 -4.47 -4.86
C ALA A 134 4.78 -4.08 -3.40
N GLN A 135 5.48 -4.96 -2.65
CA GLN A 135 5.87 -4.67 -1.28
C GLN A 135 6.77 -3.43 -1.22
N PHE A 136 6.48 -2.52 -0.31
CA PHE A 136 7.28 -1.30 -0.15
C PHE A 136 8.67 -1.60 0.42
N HIS A 137 9.67 -0.83 0.00
CA HIS A 137 11.02 -0.88 0.59
C HIS A 137 10.98 -0.74 2.10
N ASP A 138 10.10 0.11 2.66
CA ASP A 138 9.89 0.32 4.10
C ASP A 138 9.56 -0.99 4.83
N LEU A 139 8.68 -1.81 4.26
CA LEU A 139 8.31 -3.11 4.82
C LEU A 139 9.48 -4.08 4.77
N VAL A 140 10.18 -4.14 3.64
CA VAL A 140 11.37 -4.99 3.44
C VAL A 140 12.48 -4.58 4.39
N PHE A 141 12.71 -3.29 4.58
CA PHE A 141 13.68 -2.73 5.53
C PHE A 141 13.37 -3.15 6.97
N THR A 142 12.10 -2.99 7.38
CA THR A 142 11.65 -3.39 8.71
C THR A 142 11.84 -4.90 8.93
N MET A 143 11.54 -5.72 7.93
CA MET A 143 11.75 -7.17 7.96
C MET A 143 13.25 -7.51 8.06
N ALA A 144 14.08 -6.96 7.19
CA ALA A 144 15.52 -7.19 7.17
C ALA A 144 16.18 -6.77 8.49
N ARG A 145 15.78 -5.61 9.03
CA ARG A 145 16.24 -5.11 10.34
C ARG A 145 15.86 -6.02 11.50
N LYS A 146 14.66 -6.62 11.49
CA LYS A 146 14.24 -7.61 12.49
C LYS A 146 15.04 -8.91 12.36
N MET A 147 15.23 -9.40 11.14
CA MET A 147 16.01 -10.60 10.87
C MET A 147 17.49 -10.43 11.27
N ALA A 148 18.06 -9.25 11.05
CA ALA A 148 19.44 -8.93 11.42
C ALA A 148 19.71 -8.92 12.94
N LYS A 149 18.68 -8.95 13.79
CA LYS A 149 18.80 -9.12 15.24
C LYS A 149 19.02 -10.57 15.65
N LEU A 150 18.71 -11.53 14.78
CA LEU A 150 18.90 -12.94 15.04
C LEU A 150 20.38 -13.33 14.95
N PRO A 151 20.85 -14.26 15.76
CA PRO A 151 22.24 -14.77 15.66
C PRO A 151 22.47 -15.50 14.34
N VAL A 152 21.45 -16.17 13.82
CA VAL A 152 21.42 -16.84 12.50
C VAL A 152 20.18 -16.39 11.76
N VAL A 153 20.36 -15.91 10.54
CA VAL A 153 19.26 -15.40 9.70
C VAL A 153 18.65 -16.57 8.92
N PRO A 154 17.33 -16.83 9.02
CA PRO A 154 16.69 -17.79 8.13
C PRO A 154 16.69 -17.27 6.69
N LYS A 155 17.07 -18.15 5.74
CA LYS A 155 17.11 -17.88 4.32
C LYS A 155 16.04 -18.73 3.61
N PRO A 156 14.80 -18.24 3.46
CA PRO A 156 13.75 -18.96 2.74
C PRO A 156 14.12 -19.12 1.27
N GLY A 157 14.31 -20.39 0.84
CA GLY A 157 14.74 -20.70 -0.52
C GLY A 157 13.66 -20.39 -1.58
N GLY A 158 14.06 -19.77 -2.68
CA GLY A 158 13.25 -19.54 -3.87
C GLY A 158 12.19 -18.44 -3.74
N LEU A 159 12.13 -17.73 -2.62
CA LEU A 159 11.22 -16.58 -2.49
C LEU A 159 11.84 -15.35 -3.16
N ARG A 160 11.09 -14.74 -4.07
CA ARG A 160 11.48 -13.54 -4.80
C ARG A 160 10.51 -12.41 -4.53
N PHE A 161 11.01 -11.18 -4.53
CA PHE A 161 10.27 -9.96 -4.32
C PHE A 161 10.71 -8.91 -5.33
N GLN A 162 9.82 -7.99 -5.64
CA GLN A 162 10.09 -6.89 -6.57
C GLN A 162 9.70 -5.56 -5.87
N PRO A 163 10.38 -5.23 -4.75
CA PRO A 163 9.95 -4.13 -3.89
C PRO A 163 10.05 -2.78 -4.60
N VAL A 164 9.11 -1.90 -4.28
CA VAL A 164 8.94 -0.56 -4.85
C VAL A 164 9.08 0.51 -3.77
N ASP A 165 9.53 1.70 -4.14
CA ASP A 165 9.60 2.82 -3.21
C ASP A 165 8.21 3.41 -2.97
N SER A 166 7.87 3.62 -1.69
CA SER A 166 6.56 4.16 -1.29
C SER A 166 6.31 5.58 -1.80
N ARG A 167 7.36 6.37 -2.08
CA ARG A 167 7.25 7.70 -2.70
C ARG A 167 6.78 7.62 -4.15
N GLU A 168 7.25 6.63 -4.91
CA GLU A 168 6.84 6.42 -6.30
C GLU A 168 5.38 5.94 -6.36
N VAL A 169 4.98 5.07 -5.43
CA VAL A 169 3.58 4.64 -5.29
C VAL A 169 2.69 5.82 -4.91
N ALA A 170 3.14 6.70 -4.01
CA ALA A 170 2.40 7.90 -3.62
C ALA A 170 2.19 8.85 -4.80
N ALA A 171 3.22 9.10 -5.60
CA ALA A 171 3.12 9.94 -6.79
C ALA A 171 2.10 9.37 -7.80
N ARG A 172 2.14 8.06 -8.06
CA ARG A 172 1.19 7.40 -8.96
C ARG A 172 -0.24 7.45 -8.44
N LEU A 173 -0.45 7.25 -7.14
CA LEU A 173 -1.77 7.35 -6.51
C LEU A 173 -2.36 8.76 -6.58
N VAL A 174 -1.54 9.78 -6.40
CA VAL A 174 -1.97 11.18 -6.55
C VAL A 174 -2.36 11.47 -8.00
N GLU A 175 -1.57 11.05 -8.97
CA GLU A 175 -1.91 11.16 -10.38
C GLU A 175 -3.27 10.51 -10.68
N LEU A 176 -3.51 9.29 -10.19
CA LEU A 176 -4.77 8.57 -10.36
C LEU A 176 -5.94 9.28 -9.66
N ALA A 177 -5.72 9.83 -8.47
CA ALA A 177 -6.75 10.56 -7.72
C ALA A 177 -7.14 11.90 -8.36
N LEU A 178 -6.21 12.54 -9.05
CA LEU A 178 -6.44 13.78 -9.81
C LEU A 178 -7.02 13.52 -11.21
N GLY A 179 -6.94 12.29 -11.68
CA GLY A 179 -7.55 11.82 -12.93
C GLY A 179 -9.00 11.36 -12.76
N GLY A 180 -9.51 10.70 -13.77
CA GLY A 180 -10.82 10.06 -13.76
C GLY A 180 -10.76 8.57 -13.42
N PRO A 181 -11.93 7.94 -13.15
CA PRO A 181 -12.04 6.50 -12.94
C PRO A 181 -11.46 5.71 -14.13
N ALA A 182 -10.56 4.78 -13.84
CA ALA A 182 -9.83 4.03 -14.86
C ALA A 182 -9.93 2.49 -14.68
N GLY A 183 -10.72 2.04 -13.72
CA GLY A 183 -10.79 0.60 -13.41
C GLY A 183 -9.48 0.09 -12.82
N ARG A 184 -9.14 -1.16 -13.13
CA ARG A 184 -7.85 -1.72 -12.71
C ARG A 184 -6.75 -1.26 -13.66
N VAL A 185 -5.83 -0.43 -13.13
CA VAL A 185 -4.67 0.06 -13.87
C VAL A 185 -3.50 -0.94 -13.81
N PRO A 186 -2.45 -0.79 -14.64
CA PRO A 186 -1.24 -1.60 -14.54
C PRO A 186 -0.67 -1.62 -13.12
N ASP A 187 -0.20 -2.78 -12.70
CA ASP A 187 0.46 -2.94 -11.40
C ASP A 187 1.69 -2.01 -11.31
N LEU A 188 2.06 -1.57 -10.11
CA LEU A 188 3.29 -0.80 -9.89
C LEU A 188 4.29 -1.63 -9.08
N ALA A 189 5.45 -1.93 -9.68
CA ALA A 189 6.48 -2.75 -9.07
C ALA A 189 7.85 -2.05 -9.13
N GLY A 190 8.79 -2.48 -8.31
CA GLY A 190 10.15 -1.97 -8.36
C GLY A 190 10.89 -2.38 -9.64
N PRO A 191 12.03 -1.73 -9.95
CA PRO A 191 12.76 -1.96 -11.18
C PRO A 191 13.44 -3.33 -11.22
N LYS A 192 13.71 -3.93 -10.07
CA LYS A 192 14.53 -5.14 -9.95
C LYS A 192 13.85 -6.20 -9.07
N VAL A 193 14.00 -7.45 -9.48
CA VAL A 193 13.57 -8.62 -8.70
C VAL A 193 14.73 -9.11 -7.84
N TYR A 194 14.48 -9.29 -6.56
CA TYR A 194 15.45 -9.78 -5.57
C TYR A 194 15.01 -11.10 -4.97
N ARG A 195 15.97 -11.92 -4.63
CA ARG A 195 15.76 -13.00 -3.68
C ARG A 195 15.73 -12.43 -2.26
N ILE A 196 15.02 -13.08 -1.37
CA ILE A 196 14.91 -12.61 0.02
C ILE A 196 16.28 -12.53 0.72
N ASP A 197 17.19 -13.45 0.40
CA ASP A 197 18.55 -13.44 0.96
C ASP A 197 19.40 -12.29 0.43
N GLU A 198 19.17 -11.83 -0.80
CA GLU A 198 19.82 -10.64 -1.35
C GLU A 198 19.36 -9.37 -0.64
N LEU A 199 18.05 -9.24 -0.40
CA LEU A 199 17.49 -8.11 0.35
C LEU A 199 18.07 -8.02 1.77
N VAL A 200 18.11 -9.15 2.49
CA VAL A 200 18.63 -9.17 3.85
C VAL A 200 20.14 -8.97 3.88
N ARG A 201 20.88 -9.54 2.94
CA ARG A 201 22.31 -9.34 2.83
C ARG A 201 22.64 -7.88 2.53
N GLY A 202 21.96 -7.25 1.58
CA GLY A 202 22.14 -5.83 1.29
C GLY A 202 21.95 -4.96 2.54
N TYR A 203 20.94 -5.25 3.36
CA TYR A 203 20.77 -4.56 4.64
C TYR A 203 21.92 -4.83 5.62
N LEU A 204 22.37 -6.09 5.76
CA LEU A 204 23.46 -6.43 6.65
C LEU A 204 24.76 -5.73 6.25
N ASP A 205 25.07 -5.71 4.97
CA ASP A 205 26.26 -5.07 4.43
C ASP A 205 26.22 -3.56 4.64
N ALA A 206 25.10 -2.91 4.32
CA ALA A 206 24.89 -1.47 4.57
C ALA A 206 25.00 -1.12 6.06
N ALA A 207 24.49 -1.97 6.95
CA ALA A 207 24.54 -1.77 8.41
C ALA A 207 25.85 -2.24 9.07
N GLY A 208 26.86 -2.63 8.29
CA GLY A 208 28.15 -3.13 8.82
C GLY A 208 28.02 -4.42 9.66
N LYS A 209 26.99 -5.22 9.43
CA LYS A 209 26.68 -6.42 10.22
C LYS A 209 27.01 -7.71 9.47
N ARG A 210 27.55 -8.69 10.17
CA ARG A 210 27.76 -10.03 9.64
C ARG A 210 26.92 -11.04 10.41
N ARG A 211 26.11 -11.83 9.68
CA ARG A 211 25.28 -12.89 10.25
C ARG A 211 25.31 -14.11 9.32
N PRO A 212 25.50 -15.32 9.87
CA PRO A 212 25.34 -16.54 9.09
C PRO A 212 23.89 -16.67 8.64
N MET A 213 23.69 -17.21 7.44
CA MET A 213 22.37 -17.47 6.87
C MET A 213 22.12 -18.96 6.75
N LEU A 214 21.00 -19.44 7.32
CA LEU A 214 20.60 -20.84 7.27
C LEU A 214 19.47 -21.03 6.25
N PRO A 215 19.65 -21.88 5.22
CA PRO A 215 18.59 -22.23 4.31
C PRO A 215 17.40 -22.86 5.03
N VAL A 216 16.21 -22.35 4.81
CA VAL A 216 14.97 -22.91 5.34
C VAL A 216 13.96 -23.09 4.19
N ARG A 217 13.14 -24.14 4.28
CA ARG A 217 12.07 -24.36 3.31
C ARG A 217 10.77 -23.81 3.88
N VAL A 218 10.07 -23.00 3.09
CA VAL A 218 8.69 -22.57 3.39
C VAL A 218 7.74 -23.59 2.75
N PRO A 219 7.09 -24.45 3.54
CA PRO A 219 6.18 -25.46 3.01
C PRO A 219 4.82 -24.87 2.64
N GLY A 220 3.95 -25.73 2.09
CA GLY A 220 2.55 -25.40 1.83
C GLY A 220 2.29 -24.60 0.57
N LYS A 221 1.00 -24.23 0.36
CA LYS A 221 0.51 -23.58 -0.86
C LYS A 221 1.09 -22.17 -1.01
N ALA A 222 1.23 -21.41 0.09
CA ALA A 222 1.80 -20.08 0.07
C ALA A 222 3.28 -20.09 -0.36
N GLY A 223 4.11 -20.96 0.24
CA GLY A 223 5.51 -21.08 -0.15
C GLY A 223 5.69 -21.51 -1.62
N ARG A 224 4.79 -22.34 -2.14
CA ARG A 224 4.76 -22.71 -3.56
C ARG A 224 4.45 -21.48 -4.42
N ALA A 225 3.37 -20.75 -4.13
CA ALA A 225 2.96 -19.58 -4.90
C ALA A 225 4.08 -18.53 -4.99
N TYR A 226 4.80 -18.27 -3.90
CA TYR A 226 5.97 -17.36 -3.93
C TYR A 226 7.13 -17.89 -4.79
N ARG A 227 7.40 -19.19 -4.77
CA ARG A 227 8.42 -19.78 -5.67
C ARG A 227 8.01 -19.71 -7.13
N ASP A 228 6.71 -19.85 -7.40
CA ASP A 228 6.12 -19.75 -8.74
C ASP A 228 5.93 -18.28 -9.18
N ALA A 229 6.48 -17.33 -8.41
CA ALA A 229 6.45 -15.89 -8.70
C ALA A 229 5.04 -15.26 -8.73
N ALA A 230 4.05 -15.87 -8.09
CA ALA A 230 2.67 -15.36 -8.06
C ALA A 230 2.52 -13.96 -7.41
N ASN A 231 3.51 -13.53 -6.66
CA ASN A 231 3.61 -12.20 -6.03
C ASN A 231 4.39 -11.18 -6.87
N LEU A 232 4.78 -11.52 -8.09
CA LEU A 232 5.51 -10.64 -8.99
C LEU A 232 4.62 -10.21 -10.16
N SER A 233 4.94 -9.04 -10.74
CA SER A 233 4.33 -8.55 -11.98
C SER A 233 5.46 -8.23 -12.96
N LEU A 234 5.77 -9.18 -13.84
CA LEU A 234 6.98 -9.13 -14.67
C LEU A 234 6.74 -8.46 -16.03
N GLU A 235 5.54 -8.62 -16.61
CA GLU A 235 5.25 -8.26 -17.99
C GLU A 235 4.36 -7.01 -18.12
N ASN A 236 3.39 -6.82 -17.23
CA ASN A 236 2.37 -5.78 -17.33
C ASN A 236 2.37 -4.84 -16.13
N ALA A 237 3.56 -4.46 -15.64
CA ALA A 237 3.69 -3.51 -14.55
C ALA A 237 4.45 -2.26 -15.01
N ASP A 238 3.95 -1.11 -14.56
CA ASP A 238 4.76 0.09 -14.50
C ASP A 238 5.88 -0.16 -13.49
N LYS A 239 7.08 0.34 -13.78
CA LYS A 239 8.26 0.11 -12.94
C LYS A 239 8.71 1.43 -12.32
N GLY A 240 8.89 1.41 -11.01
CA GLY A 240 9.62 2.46 -10.32
C GLY A 240 11.10 2.51 -10.76
N ALA A 241 11.77 3.59 -10.44
CA ALA A 241 13.18 3.80 -10.75
C ALA A 241 14.10 3.48 -9.58
N LEU A 242 13.61 3.65 -8.33
CA LEU A 242 14.42 3.49 -7.13
C LEU A 242 14.60 2.02 -6.75
N THR A 243 15.88 1.62 -6.62
CA THR A 243 16.27 0.27 -6.24
C THR A 243 16.30 0.07 -4.72
N TRP A 244 16.45 -1.18 -4.27
CA TRP A 244 16.69 -1.47 -2.86
C TRP A 244 18.00 -0.89 -2.37
N GLU A 245 19.01 -0.87 -3.21
CA GLU A 245 20.33 -0.30 -2.96
C GLU A 245 20.23 1.23 -2.71
N ASP A 246 19.45 1.94 -3.55
CA ASP A 246 19.19 3.40 -3.38
C ASP A 246 18.45 3.67 -2.07
N TYR A 247 17.47 2.84 -1.75
CA TYR A 247 16.74 2.96 -0.49
C TYR A 247 17.65 2.77 0.72
N LEU A 248 18.52 1.74 0.70
CA LEU A 248 19.47 1.50 1.79
C LEU A 248 20.46 2.67 1.96
N ALA A 249 20.98 3.19 0.87
CA ALA A 249 21.91 4.32 0.90
C ALA A 249 21.30 5.57 1.58
N ALA A 250 19.98 5.75 1.44
CA ALA A 250 19.27 6.88 2.06
C ALA A 250 18.84 6.65 3.52
N HIS A 251 18.81 5.37 4.00
CA HIS A 251 18.19 5.05 5.31
C HIS A 251 19.11 4.27 6.27
N VAL A 252 20.30 3.87 5.83
CA VAL A 252 21.31 3.22 6.66
C VAL A 252 22.56 4.09 6.64
N GLY A 253 22.70 4.90 7.65
CA GLY A 253 23.87 5.75 7.92
C GLY A 253 24.25 5.63 9.38
#